data_0b3e8035f7858591ff4d248e0dff8121
#
_entry.id   0b3e8035f7858591ff4d248e0dff8121
#
_cell.length_a   1.000
_cell.length_b   1.000
_cell.length_c   1.000
_cell.angle_alpha   90.00
_cell.angle_beta   90.00
_cell.angle_gamma   90.00
#
_symmetry.space_group_name_H-M   'P 1'
#
loop_
_entity.id
_entity.type
_entity.pdbx_description
1 polymer ?
#
loop_
_entity_poly.entity_id
_entity_poly.type
_entity_poly.pdbx_seq_one_letter_code
_entity_poly.pdbx_strand_id
1 'polypeptide(L)'
;MTPPGGAARVAAVPPATAPRASVSVPVRGPLPSTEDLAATQTSYDTVAGSYAALLEDELDARPVDRGLLAAFAETATTAGLGPVGDLGCGPGRVTGHLASLGVDAFGVDLSPGMVAEARRRHPDLRFEVGSILDLDLPDGYLGGALLWYSTVHTPPAQLPEVFAEVHRVLAPGAPLITAFKVGDRQVHLQHAYGHNLSLQVYWTPMELVTDLLDQAGLVIDARMVCEPAPHEKQPQGYVMAHRPA
;
A
#
# COMPACT_ATOMS: atom_id res chain seq x y z
N MET A 1 -24.97 40.19 -34.52
CA MET A 1 -23.70 39.53 -34.85
C MET A 1 -23.34 38.63 -33.71
N THR A 2 -23.61 37.34 -33.81
CA THR A 2 -23.36 36.29 -32.81
C THR A 2 -22.03 35.61 -33.20
N PRO A 3 -21.06 35.38 -32.31
CA PRO A 3 -19.86 34.62 -32.64
C PRO A 3 -20.16 33.13 -32.68
N PRO A 4 -19.44 32.34 -33.51
CA PRO A 4 -19.67 30.91 -33.62
C PRO A 4 -19.03 30.15 -32.47
N GLY A 5 -19.79 29.23 -31.85
CA GLY A 5 -19.33 28.29 -30.87
C GLY A 5 -18.37 27.27 -31.47
N GLY A 6 -17.12 27.29 -31.03
CA GLY A 6 -16.14 26.25 -31.30
C GLY A 6 -16.34 25.06 -30.37
N ALA A 7 -16.88 23.97 -30.88
CA ALA A 7 -16.90 22.70 -30.15
C ALA A 7 -15.48 22.12 -30.10
N ALA A 8 -14.92 21.99 -28.93
CA ALA A 8 -13.67 21.27 -28.71
C ALA A 8 -13.89 19.78 -29.03
N ARG A 9 -13.21 19.27 -30.04
CA ARG A 9 -13.15 17.82 -30.33
C ARG A 9 -12.29 17.14 -29.27
N VAL A 10 -12.90 16.34 -28.44
CA VAL A 10 -12.18 15.38 -27.62
C VAL A 10 -11.58 14.31 -28.56
N ALA A 11 -10.27 14.23 -28.62
CA ALA A 11 -9.58 13.21 -29.39
C ALA A 11 -9.77 11.85 -28.68
N ALA A 12 -10.33 10.88 -29.42
CA ALA A 12 -10.45 9.51 -28.92
C ALA A 12 -9.05 8.89 -28.73
N VAL A 13 -8.78 8.35 -27.55
CA VAL A 13 -7.58 7.55 -27.26
C VAL A 13 -7.75 6.21 -27.99
N PRO A 14 -6.79 5.77 -28.84
CA PRO A 14 -6.89 4.48 -29.51
C PRO A 14 -6.79 3.33 -28.50
N PRO A 15 -7.47 2.19 -28.74
CA PRO A 15 -7.38 1.03 -27.87
C PRO A 15 -5.96 0.45 -27.90
N ALA A 16 -5.39 0.21 -26.72
CA ALA A 16 -4.09 -0.43 -26.55
C ALA A 16 -4.22 -1.94 -26.84
N THR A 17 -3.94 -2.35 -28.08
CA THR A 17 -3.83 -3.76 -28.47
C THR A 17 -2.45 -4.04 -29.04
N ALA A 18 -1.52 -4.39 -28.14
CA ALA A 18 -0.35 -5.20 -28.50
C ALA A 18 -0.17 -6.25 -27.39
N PRO A 19 0.06 -7.55 -27.71
CA PRO A 19 0.37 -8.54 -26.71
C PRO A 19 1.69 -8.15 -26.03
N ARG A 20 1.65 -7.90 -24.72
CA ARG A 20 2.85 -7.66 -23.92
C ARG A 20 3.68 -8.94 -23.91
N ALA A 21 4.93 -8.83 -24.35
CA ALA A 21 5.90 -9.88 -24.12
C ALA A 21 6.03 -10.08 -22.60
N SER A 22 5.83 -11.32 -22.15
CA SER A 22 6.07 -11.71 -20.76
C SER A 22 7.55 -11.53 -20.45
N VAL A 23 7.89 -10.48 -19.74
CA VAL A 23 9.24 -10.28 -19.19
C VAL A 23 9.32 -11.18 -17.99
N SER A 24 9.97 -12.34 -18.12
CA SER A 24 10.39 -13.14 -16.96
C SER A 24 11.50 -12.36 -16.25
N VAL A 25 11.14 -11.58 -15.23
CA VAL A 25 12.12 -10.93 -14.36
C VAL A 25 12.72 -12.03 -13.48
N PRO A 26 14.05 -12.27 -13.55
CA PRO A 26 14.67 -13.24 -12.65
C PRO A 26 14.57 -12.68 -11.23
N VAL A 27 13.77 -13.31 -10.39
CA VAL A 27 13.71 -13.05 -8.96
C VAL A 27 15.09 -13.36 -8.39
N ARG A 28 15.90 -12.33 -8.12
CA ARG A 28 17.23 -12.46 -7.52
C ARG A 28 17.14 -12.28 -6.02
N GLY A 29 17.28 -13.35 -5.28
CA GLY A 29 17.47 -13.37 -3.84
C GLY A 29 16.82 -14.60 -3.18
N PRO A 30 17.36 -15.07 -2.04
CA PRO A 30 16.67 -16.06 -1.23
C PRO A 30 15.40 -15.46 -0.66
N LEU A 31 14.37 -16.29 -0.45
CA LEU A 31 13.18 -15.92 0.32
C LEU A 31 13.63 -15.41 1.70
N PRO A 32 12.99 -14.37 2.27
CA PRO A 32 13.30 -13.93 3.61
C PRO A 32 13.10 -15.08 4.57
N SER A 33 14.04 -15.24 5.45
CA SER A 33 13.95 -16.20 6.53
C SER A 33 12.95 -15.72 7.56
N THR A 34 12.46 -16.61 8.41
CA THR A 34 11.71 -16.22 9.63
C THR A 34 12.51 -15.23 10.48
N GLU A 35 13.84 -15.21 10.34
CA GLU A 35 14.74 -14.26 10.99
C GLU A 35 14.58 -12.82 10.45
N ASP A 36 14.34 -12.62 9.15
CA ASP A 36 14.15 -11.29 8.56
C ASP A 36 12.82 -10.67 9.00
N LEU A 37 11.74 -11.45 9.10
CA LEU A 37 10.46 -11.00 9.64
C LEU A 37 10.58 -10.64 11.13
N ALA A 38 11.25 -11.47 11.91
CA ALA A 38 11.50 -11.21 13.33
C ALA A 38 12.36 -9.96 13.55
N ALA A 39 13.37 -9.73 12.69
CA ALA A 39 14.19 -8.52 12.74
C ALA A 39 13.39 -7.26 12.41
N THR A 40 12.50 -7.33 11.41
CA THR A 40 11.60 -6.24 11.05
C THR A 40 10.64 -5.93 12.19
N GLN A 41 9.99 -6.95 12.76
CA GLN A 41 9.10 -6.81 13.92
C GLN A 41 9.82 -6.16 15.10
N THR A 42 10.98 -6.70 15.50
CA THR A 42 11.78 -6.18 16.63
C THR A 42 12.18 -4.73 16.41
N SER A 43 12.56 -4.37 15.18
CA SER A 43 12.93 -2.99 14.83
C SER A 43 11.75 -2.05 15.00
N TYR A 44 10.57 -2.41 14.51
CA TYR A 44 9.37 -1.59 14.63
C TYR A 44 8.82 -1.54 16.06
N ASP A 45 8.91 -2.62 16.83
CA ASP A 45 8.59 -2.61 18.26
C ASP A 45 9.45 -1.59 19.02
N THR A 46 10.75 -1.52 18.68
CA THR A 46 11.70 -0.59 19.29
C THR A 46 11.38 0.87 19.00
N VAL A 47 10.92 1.18 17.78
CA VAL A 47 10.76 2.58 17.32
C VAL A 47 9.31 3.06 17.34
N ALA A 48 8.34 2.24 17.74
CA ALA A 48 6.91 2.50 17.57
C ALA A 48 6.49 3.91 18.04
N GLY A 49 6.86 4.31 19.25
CA GLY A 49 6.51 5.62 19.78
C GLY A 49 7.16 6.79 19.06
N SER A 50 8.46 6.71 18.75
CA SER A 50 9.20 7.77 18.03
C SER A 50 8.78 7.85 16.57
N TYR A 51 8.52 6.72 15.92
CA TYR A 51 7.96 6.64 14.57
C TYR A 51 6.58 7.31 14.51
N ALA A 52 5.70 6.96 15.43
CA ALA A 52 4.35 7.50 15.50
C ALA A 52 4.34 9.02 15.71
N ALA A 53 5.23 9.54 16.57
CA ALA A 53 5.37 10.98 16.80
C ALA A 53 5.94 11.73 15.59
N LEU A 54 6.92 11.13 14.90
CA LEU A 54 7.55 11.75 13.73
C LEU A 54 6.58 11.90 12.55
N LEU A 55 5.69 10.94 12.36
CA LEU A 55 4.78 10.88 11.21
C LEU A 55 3.36 11.37 11.51
N GLU A 56 3.13 11.95 12.68
CA GLU A 56 1.79 12.39 13.13
C GLU A 56 1.11 13.28 12.09
N ASP A 57 1.80 14.31 11.63
CA ASP A 57 1.29 15.32 10.69
C ASP A 57 1.73 15.08 9.24
N GLU A 58 2.31 13.89 8.92
CA GLU A 58 2.87 13.66 7.58
C GLU A 58 1.82 13.79 6.47
N LEU A 59 0.62 13.27 6.66
CA LEU A 59 -0.45 13.38 5.67
C LEU A 59 -0.88 14.82 5.39
N ASP A 60 -0.78 15.72 6.38
CA ASP A 60 -1.16 17.13 6.20
C ASP A 60 -0.24 17.82 5.18
N ALA A 61 1.02 17.43 5.16
CA ALA A 61 2.01 17.93 4.21
C ALA A 61 1.96 17.24 2.83
N ARG A 62 1.11 16.19 2.65
CA ARG A 62 1.06 15.36 1.44
C ARG A 62 -0.30 15.41 0.74
N PRO A 63 -0.60 16.47 -0.04
CA PRO A 63 -1.90 16.62 -0.69
C PRO A 63 -2.20 15.54 -1.73
N VAL A 64 -1.18 14.99 -2.42
CA VAL A 64 -1.34 13.90 -3.38
C VAL A 64 -1.78 12.63 -2.67
N ASP A 65 -1.13 12.28 -1.55
CA ASP A 65 -1.47 11.11 -0.74
C ASP A 65 -2.92 11.21 -0.25
N ARG A 66 -3.32 12.38 0.31
CA ARG A 66 -4.72 12.59 0.73
C ARG A 66 -5.71 12.46 -0.43
N GLY A 67 -5.38 12.99 -1.61
CA GLY A 67 -6.22 12.87 -2.80
C GLY A 67 -6.41 11.43 -3.25
N LEU A 68 -5.36 10.62 -3.22
CA LEU A 68 -5.41 9.20 -3.56
C LEU A 68 -6.19 8.39 -2.52
N LEU A 69 -5.97 8.65 -1.23
CA LEU A 69 -6.72 8.02 -0.15
C LEU A 69 -8.20 8.40 -0.18
N ALA A 70 -8.53 9.65 -0.54
CA ALA A 70 -9.92 10.07 -0.71
C ALA A 70 -10.60 9.38 -1.90
N ALA A 71 -9.92 9.27 -3.05
CA ALA A 71 -10.43 8.55 -4.21
C ALA A 71 -10.65 7.05 -3.90
N PHE A 72 -9.71 6.43 -3.19
CA PHE A 72 -9.85 5.05 -2.72
C PHE A 72 -11.04 4.90 -1.76
N ALA A 73 -11.17 5.81 -0.77
CA ALA A 73 -12.26 5.80 0.20
C ALA A 73 -13.64 5.92 -0.49
N GLU A 74 -13.77 6.80 -1.47
CA GLU A 74 -14.99 6.96 -2.27
C GLU A 74 -15.31 5.67 -3.04
N THR A 75 -14.31 5.05 -3.68
CA THR A 75 -14.47 3.79 -4.42
C THR A 75 -14.92 2.66 -3.51
N ALA A 76 -14.26 2.46 -2.36
CA ALA A 76 -14.59 1.40 -1.41
C ALA A 76 -15.98 1.60 -0.79
N THR A 77 -16.31 2.85 -0.40
CA THR A 77 -17.62 3.19 0.17
C THR A 77 -18.75 2.98 -0.84
N THR A 78 -18.53 3.38 -2.10
CA THR A 78 -19.51 3.21 -3.18
C THR A 78 -19.75 1.73 -3.49
N ALA A 79 -18.69 0.91 -3.47
CA ALA A 79 -18.79 -0.53 -3.67
C ALA A 79 -19.57 -1.21 -2.52
N GLY A 80 -19.41 -0.76 -1.28
CA GLY A 80 -20.16 -1.24 -0.12
C GLY A 80 -20.02 -2.74 0.17
N LEU A 81 -18.85 -3.31 -0.14
CA LEU A 81 -18.60 -4.76 -0.13
C LEU A 81 -18.11 -5.32 1.21
N GLY A 82 -17.93 -4.48 2.22
CA GLY A 82 -17.45 -4.87 3.55
C GLY A 82 -16.43 -3.88 4.13
N PRO A 83 -15.76 -4.25 5.25
CA PRO A 83 -14.78 -3.39 5.88
C PRO A 83 -13.50 -3.27 5.04
N VAL A 84 -12.77 -2.19 5.26
CA VAL A 84 -11.48 -1.90 4.60
C VAL A 84 -10.33 -2.26 5.52
N GLY A 85 -9.39 -3.08 5.03
CA GLY A 85 -8.18 -3.47 5.75
C GLY A 85 -6.99 -2.55 5.39
N ASP A 86 -6.41 -1.87 6.39
CA ASP A 86 -5.10 -1.20 6.27
C ASP A 86 -4.02 -2.21 6.68
N LEU A 87 -3.40 -2.83 5.68
CA LEU A 87 -2.50 -3.98 5.84
C LEU A 87 -1.04 -3.52 5.97
N GLY A 88 -0.48 -3.64 7.16
CA GLY A 88 0.76 -2.99 7.59
C GLY A 88 0.48 -1.55 8.04
N CYS A 89 -0.51 -1.37 8.91
CA CYS A 89 -1.06 -0.08 9.30
C CYS A 89 -0.12 0.79 10.15
N GLY A 90 0.96 0.22 10.69
CA GLY A 90 1.83 0.91 11.63
C GLY A 90 1.05 1.47 12.82
N PRO A 91 1.29 2.74 13.23
CA PRO A 91 0.60 3.37 14.35
C PRO A 91 -0.83 3.86 14.01
N GLY A 92 -1.44 3.38 12.91
CA GLY A 92 -2.84 3.61 12.57
C GLY A 92 -3.15 4.95 11.89
N ARG A 93 -2.14 5.71 11.46
CA ARG A 93 -2.31 7.05 10.88
C ARG A 93 -3.22 7.04 9.64
N VAL A 94 -3.00 6.11 8.71
CA VAL A 94 -3.81 6.01 7.49
C VAL A 94 -5.16 5.39 7.80
N THR A 95 -5.23 4.40 8.66
CA THR A 95 -6.49 3.83 9.16
C THR A 95 -7.39 4.93 9.76
N GLY A 96 -6.84 5.79 10.64
CA GLY A 96 -7.56 6.91 11.24
C GLY A 96 -8.02 7.94 10.20
N HIS A 97 -7.19 8.22 9.19
CA HIS A 97 -7.57 9.11 8.10
C HIS A 97 -8.74 8.54 7.28
N LEU A 98 -8.71 7.27 6.92
CA LEU A 98 -9.83 6.62 6.22
C LEU A 98 -11.12 6.63 7.04
N ALA A 99 -11.04 6.36 8.34
CA ALA A 99 -12.18 6.46 9.24
C ALA A 99 -12.76 7.89 9.27
N SER A 100 -11.93 8.93 9.23
CA SER A 100 -12.37 10.33 9.15
C SER A 100 -13.09 10.65 7.83
N LEU A 101 -12.85 9.88 6.78
CA LEU A 101 -13.56 9.95 5.49
C LEU A 101 -14.83 9.08 5.46
N GLY A 102 -15.22 8.46 6.58
CA GLY A 102 -16.43 7.66 6.71
C GLY A 102 -16.28 6.19 6.28
N VAL A 103 -15.05 5.71 6.11
CA VAL A 103 -14.78 4.31 5.76
C VAL A 103 -14.79 3.46 7.04
N ASP A 104 -15.47 2.29 7.00
CA ASP A 104 -15.33 1.25 8.03
C ASP A 104 -13.97 0.57 7.88
N ALA A 105 -12.93 1.19 8.50
CA ALA A 105 -11.56 0.77 8.37
C ALA A 105 -11.01 0.13 9.65
N PHE A 106 -10.14 -0.87 9.50
CA PHE A 106 -9.36 -1.44 10.58
C PHE A 106 -7.92 -1.69 10.12
N GLY A 107 -6.99 -1.82 11.08
CA GLY A 107 -5.58 -2.02 10.79
C GLY A 107 -5.06 -3.39 11.21
N VAL A 108 -4.12 -3.93 10.42
CA VAL A 108 -3.31 -5.10 10.77
C VAL A 108 -1.84 -4.72 10.65
N ASP A 109 -1.02 -5.05 11.66
CA ASP A 109 0.42 -4.83 11.60
C ASP A 109 1.19 -5.98 12.26
N LEU A 110 2.38 -6.28 11.75
CA LEU A 110 3.26 -7.32 12.28
C LEU A 110 3.79 -7.00 13.68
N SER A 111 3.97 -5.70 14.00
CA SER A 111 4.56 -5.22 15.25
C SER A 111 3.49 -5.01 16.33
N PRO A 112 3.53 -5.78 17.46
CA PRO A 112 2.72 -5.49 18.62
C PRO A 112 2.89 -4.06 19.15
N GLY A 113 4.09 -3.49 19.07
CA GLY A 113 4.38 -2.11 19.48
C GLY A 113 3.64 -1.09 18.61
N MET A 114 3.61 -1.28 17.29
CA MET A 114 2.82 -0.45 16.37
C MET A 114 1.33 -0.55 16.66
N VAL A 115 0.81 -1.76 16.83
CA VAL A 115 -0.60 -1.99 17.18
C VAL A 115 -0.97 -1.34 18.51
N ALA A 116 -0.10 -1.39 19.52
CA ALA A 116 -0.31 -0.70 20.79
C ALA A 116 -0.41 0.82 20.62
N GLU A 117 0.47 1.42 19.82
CA GLU A 117 0.43 2.84 19.47
C GLU A 117 -0.84 3.20 18.68
N ALA A 118 -1.24 2.36 17.72
CA ALA A 118 -2.46 2.56 16.94
C ALA A 118 -3.71 2.59 17.83
N ARG A 119 -3.84 1.61 18.74
CA ARG A 119 -4.95 1.54 19.71
C ARG A 119 -4.97 2.72 20.67
N ARG A 120 -3.80 3.21 21.08
CA ARG A 120 -3.69 4.39 21.95
C ARG A 120 -4.15 5.68 21.25
N ARG A 121 -3.81 5.83 19.97
CA ARG A 121 -4.12 7.03 19.15
C ARG A 121 -5.55 7.03 18.62
N HIS A 122 -6.07 5.85 18.32
CA HIS A 122 -7.39 5.63 17.71
C HIS A 122 -8.18 4.59 18.49
N PRO A 123 -8.61 4.89 19.74
CA PRO A 123 -9.22 3.90 20.64
C PRO A 123 -10.56 3.35 20.14
N ASP A 124 -11.21 4.05 19.23
CA ASP A 124 -12.50 3.65 18.63
C ASP A 124 -12.34 2.76 17.38
N LEU A 125 -11.10 2.54 16.91
CA LEU A 125 -10.82 1.71 15.73
C LEU A 125 -10.25 0.34 16.14
N ARG A 126 -10.50 -0.65 15.29
CA ARG A 126 -9.98 -2.01 15.47
C ARG A 126 -8.56 -2.11 14.90
N PHE A 127 -7.63 -2.68 15.69
CA PHE A 127 -6.28 -2.98 15.25
C PHE A 127 -5.88 -4.37 15.74
N GLU A 128 -5.25 -5.16 14.89
CA GLU A 128 -4.85 -6.53 15.16
C GLU A 128 -3.37 -6.76 14.83
N VAL A 129 -2.72 -7.64 15.58
CA VAL A 129 -1.37 -8.10 15.27
C VAL A 129 -1.48 -9.22 14.25
N GLY A 130 -0.81 -9.07 13.10
CA GLY A 130 -0.87 -10.07 12.04
C GLY A 130 0.14 -9.80 10.94
N SER A 131 0.36 -10.80 10.08
CA SER A 131 1.25 -10.71 8.93
C SER A 131 0.46 -10.50 7.65
N ILE A 132 0.94 -9.64 6.76
CA ILE A 132 0.38 -9.46 5.40
C ILE A 132 0.62 -10.67 4.49
N LEU A 133 1.41 -11.64 4.94
CA LEU A 133 1.68 -12.90 4.23
C LEU A 133 0.68 -14.00 4.61
N ASP A 134 -0.01 -13.85 5.75
CA ASP A 134 -0.96 -14.85 6.29
C ASP A 134 -1.93 -14.11 7.21
N LEU A 135 -3.02 -13.62 6.62
CA LEU A 135 -4.04 -12.83 7.30
C LEU A 135 -5.10 -13.76 7.92
N ASP A 136 -5.35 -13.60 9.21
CA ASP A 136 -6.45 -14.30 9.90
C ASP A 136 -7.82 -13.70 9.52
N LEU A 137 -8.11 -13.72 8.23
CA LEU A 137 -9.34 -13.20 7.62
C LEU A 137 -9.93 -14.23 6.65
N PRO A 138 -11.25 -14.37 6.58
CA PRO A 138 -11.90 -15.23 5.59
C PRO A 138 -11.64 -14.75 4.15
N ASP A 139 -11.77 -15.67 3.19
CA ASP A 139 -11.76 -15.34 1.77
C ASP A 139 -12.89 -14.34 1.45
N GLY A 140 -12.57 -13.30 0.69
CA GLY A 140 -13.55 -12.30 0.27
C GLY A 140 -14.15 -11.44 1.39
N TYR A 141 -13.47 -11.34 2.55
CA TYR A 141 -13.98 -10.59 3.70
C TYR A 141 -13.88 -9.07 3.52
N LEU A 142 -12.83 -8.58 2.83
CA LEU A 142 -12.53 -7.15 2.72
C LEU A 142 -13.28 -6.49 1.56
N GLY A 143 -14.01 -5.43 1.85
CA GLY A 143 -14.58 -4.51 0.86
C GLY A 143 -13.58 -3.53 0.24
N GLY A 144 -12.32 -3.57 0.68
CA GLY A 144 -11.17 -2.85 0.15
C GLY A 144 -9.92 -3.13 0.96
N ALA A 145 -8.74 -2.95 0.36
CA ALA A 145 -7.45 -3.14 1.03
C ALA A 145 -6.46 -2.04 0.71
N LEU A 146 -5.63 -1.69 1.69
CA LEU A 146 -4.47 -0.81 1.52
C LEU A 146 -3.18 -1.55 1.86
N LEU A 147 -2.16 -1.30 1.04
CA LEU A 147 -0.76 -1.59 1.32
C LEU A 147 0.03 -0.27 1.25
N TRP A 148 -0.12 0.56 2.30
CA TRP A 148 0.45 1.92 2.28
C TRP A 148 1.86 1.94 2.84
N TYR A 149 2.86 1.80 1.95
CA TYR A 149 4.28 1.62 2.28
C TYR A 149 4.58 0.40 3.16
N SER A 150 3.67 -0.57 3.26
CA SER A 150 3.83 -1.77 4.08
C SER A 150 4.70 -2.83 3.41
N THR A 151 4.75 -2.85 2.06
CA THR A 151 5.57 -3.80 1.31
C THR A 151 7.05 -3.41 1.18
N VAL A 152 7.44 -2.22 1.68
CA VAL A 152 8.83 -1.73 1.55
C VAL A 152 9.87 -2.57 2.29
N HIS A 153 9.44 -3.43 3.21
CA HIS A 153 10.29 -4.39 3.93
C HIS A 153 10.16 -5.81 3.41
N THR A 154 9.29 -6.03 2.42
CA THR A 154 9.07 -7.33 1.80
C THR A 154 10.03 -7.47 0.61
N PRO A 155 10.89 -8.50 0.60
CA PRO A 155 11.72 -8.79 -0.56
C PRO A 155 10.88 -8.95 -1.82
N PRO A 156 11.35 -8.49 -2.99
CA PRO A 156 10.61 -8.64 -4.25
C PRO A 156 10.19 -10.08 -4.57
N ALA A 157 10.98 -11.07 -4.11
CA ALA A 157 10.67 -12.49 -4.27
C ALA A 157 9.42 -12.97 -3.50
N GLN A 158 9.01 -12.25 -2.45
CA GLN A 158 7.82 -12.56 -1.64
C GLN A 158 6.59 -11.73 -2.00
N LEU A 159 6.72 -10.69 -2.79
CA LEU A 159 5.56 -9.89 -3.21
C LEU A 159 4.45 -10.71 -3.88
N PRO A 160 4.75 -11.80 -4.66
CA PRO A 160 3.70 -12.67 -5.18
C PRO A 160 2.82 -13.28 -4.09
N GLU A 161 3.40 -13.69 -2.94
CA GLU A 161 2.66 -14.26 -1.80
C GLU A 161 1.77 -13.21 -1.16
N VAL A 162 2.30 -11.98 -0.95
CA VAL A 162 1.52 -10.85 -0.42
C VAL A 162 0.31 -10.54 -1.31
N PHE A 163 0.53 -10.42 -2.63
CA PHE A 163 -0.56 -10.06 -3.54
C PHE A 163 -1.58 -11.18 -3.73
N ALA A 164 -1.15 -12.44 -3.66
CA ALA A 164 -2.06 -13.59 -3.64
C ALA A 164 -2.94 -13.59 -2.37
N GLU A 165 -2.35 -13.27 -1.22
CA GLU A 165 -3.07 -13.18 0.05
C GLU A 165 -4.06 -12.00 0.06
N VAL A 166 -3.65 -10.84 -0.44
CA VAL A 166 -4.54 -9.69 -0.62
C VAL A 166 -5.69 -10.03 -1.57
N HIS A 167 -5.41 -10.70 -2.71
CA HIS A 167 -6.47 -11.17 -3.61
C HIS A 167 -7.43 -12.13 -2.90
N ARG A 168 -6.94 -13.06 -2.08
CA ARG A 168 -7.76 -14.03 -1.34
C ARG A 168 -8.79 -13.31 -0.44
N VAL A 169 -8.33 -12.33 0.35
CA VAL A 169 -9.16 -11.65 1.35
C VAL A 169 -10.06 -10.56 0.78
N LEU A 170 -9.76 -9.98 -0.40
CA LEU A 170 -10.63 -9.02 -1.07
C LEU A 170 -11.92 -9.68 -1.58
N ALA A 171 -13.07 -9.06 -1.37
CA ALA A 171 -14.31 -9.44 -2.02
C ALA A 171 -14.22 -9.23 -3.55
N PRO A 172 -14.95 -10.03 -4.37
CA PRO A 172 -15.08 -9.72 -5.79
C PRO A 172 -15.58 -8.29 -6.03
N GLY A 173 -14.91 -7.52 -6.88
CA GLY A 173 -15.18 -6.10 -7.11
C GLY A 173 -14.53 -5.13 -6.12
N ALA A 174 -13.89 -5.60 -5.06
CA ALA A 174 -13.31 -4.73 -4.04
C ALA A 174 -11.99 -4.08 -4.52
N PRO A 175 -11.78 -2.77 -4.21
CA PRO A 175 -10.58 -2.05 -4.59
C PRO A 175 -9.38 -2.36 -3.69
N LEU A 176 -8.19 -2.22 -4.30
CA LEU A 176 -6.89 -2.18 -3.66
C LEU A 176 -6.20 -0.86 -3.98
N ILE A 177 -5.50 -0.28 -3.00
CA ILE A 177 -4.47 0.73 -3.25
C ILE A 177 -3.16 0.30 -2.60
N THR A 178 -2.04 0.43 -3.34
CA THR A 178 -0.70 0.22 -2.78
C THR A 178 0.19 1.43 -3.04
N ALA A 179 0.99 1.80 -2.03
CA ALA A 179 2.03 2.82 -2.11
C ALA A 179 3.38 2.20 -1.78
N PHE A 180 4.42 2.53 -2.55
CA PHE A 180 5.76 1.96 -2.40
C PHE A 180 6.85 2.91 -2.93
N LYS A 181 8.10 2.59 -2.62
CA LYS A 181 9.28 3.32 -3.09
C LYS A 181 9.72 2.77 -4.45
N VAL A 182 9.72 3.64 -5.49
CA VAL A 182 10.10 3.24 -6.86
C VAL A 182 11.59 3.18 -7.03
N GLY A 183 12.08 2.12 -7.66
CA GLY A 183 13.49 1.91 -7.97
C GLY A 183 13.82 0.42 -8.10
N ASP A 184 15.12 0.12 -8.17
CA ASP A 184 15.64 -1.26 -8.15
C ASP A 184 16.83 -1.30 -7.18
N ARG A 185 16.52 -1.18 -5.88
CA ARG A 185 17.56 -1.14 -4.84
C ARG A 185 17.09 -1.80 -3.54
N GLN A 186 18.06 -2.40 -2.86
CA GLN A 186 17.95 -2.82 -1.47
C GLN A 186 18.85 -1.91 -0.62
N VAL A 187 18.31 -1.41 0.48
CA VAL A 187 19.01 -0.56 1.44
C VAL A 187 18.87 -1.15 2.83
N HIS A 188 19.99 -1.35 3.52
CA HIS A 188 19.97 -1.78 4.91
C HIS A 188 20.08 -0.54 5.82
N LEU A 189 19.04 -0.28 6.59
CA LEU A 189 19.01 0.77 7.60
C LEU A 189 19.46 0.21 8.94
N GLN A 190 20.56 0.74 9.48
CA GLN A 190 21.10 0.38 10.79
C GLN A 190 20.80 1.42 11.87
N HIS A 191 20.33 2.58 11.45
CA HIS A 191 19.92 3.66 12.34
C HIS A 191 18.79 4.47 11.70
N ALA A 192 17.66 4.58 12.39
CA ALA A 192 16.54 5.44 12.01
C ALA A 192 15.69 5.78 13.24
N TYR A 193 14.93 6.87 13.15
CA TYR A 193 14.01 7.33 14.21
C TYR A 193 14.67 7.54 15.58
N GLY A 194 16.00 7.84 15.59
CA GLY A 194 16.79 8.00 16.81
C GLY A 194 17.25 6.70 17.47
N HIS A 195 17.06 5.55 16.85
CA HIS A 195 17.37 4.22 17.38
C HIS A 195 18.30 3.42 16.45
N ASN A 196 19.07 2.51 17.06
CA ASN A 196 19.72 1.44 16.31
C ASN A 196 18.68 0.36 15.98
N LEU A 197 18.69 -0.09 14.74
CA LEU A 197 17.74 -1.07 14.22
C LEU A 197 18.38 -1.86 13.07
N SER A 198 17.64 -2.84 12.55
CA SER A 198 18.07 -3.59 11.36
C SER A 198 16.85 -3.77 10.45
N LEU A 199 16.70 -2.85 9.48
CA LEU A 199 15.62 -2.88 8.52
C LEU A 199 16.15 -2.97 7.10
N GLN A 200 15.69 -3.95 6.36
CA GLN A 200 15.85 -3.99 4.92
C GLN A 200 14.74 -3.17 4.29
N VAL A 201 15.11 -2.28 3.36
CA VAL A 201 14.16 -1.46 2.59
C VAL A 201 14.37 -1.74 1.12
N TYR A 202 13.30 -2.10 0.43
CA TYR A 202 13.31 -2.39 -1.00
C TYR A 202 12.65 -1.25 -1.77
N TRP A 203 13.33 -0.78 -2.82
CA TRP A 203 12.75 0.07 -3.83
C TRP A 203 12.39 -0.83 -5.00
N THR A 204 11.14 -0.83 -5.38
CA THR A 204 10.59 -1.81 -6.33
C THR A 204 10.20 -1.12 -7.64
N PRO A 205 10.59 -1.64 -8.81
CA PRO A 205 10.14 -1.09 -10.10
C PRO A 205 8.62 -1.09 -10.21
N MET A 206 8.05 -0.03 -10.79
CA MET A 206 6.60 0.08 -11.02
C MET A 206 6.09 -1.11 -11.85
N GLU A 207 6.84 -1.48 -12.88
CA GLU A 207 6.48 -2.57 -13.79
C GLU A 207 6.41 -3.91 -13.04
N LEU A 208 7.36 -4.16 -12.11
CA LEU A 208 7.34 -5.38 -11.31
C LEU A 208 6.08 -5.44 -10.42
N VAL A 209 5.75 -4.35 -9.75
CA VAL A 209 4.54 -4.31 -8.89
C VAL A 209 3.28 -4.54 -9.71
N THR A 210 3.14 -3.87 -10.86
CA THR A 210 1.96 -4.04 -11.72
C THR A 210 1.85 -5.43 -12.32
N ASP A 211 2.98 -6.01 -12.75
CA ASP A 211 3.01 -7.37 -13.31
C ASP A 211 2.64 -8.42 -12.25
N LEU A 212 3.10 -8.25 -11.01
CA LEU A 212 2.79 -9.16 -9.91
C LEU A 212 1.32 -9.03 -9.45
N LEU A 213 0.75 -7.83 -9.45
CA LEU A 213 -0.68 -7.63 -9.18
C LEU A 213 -1.55 -8.30 -10.25
N ASP A 214 -1.19 -8.15 -11.53
CA ASP A 214 -1.88 -8.82 -12.64
C ASP A 214 -1.78 -10.35 -12.54
N GLN A 215 -0.59 -10.89 -12.22
CA GLN A 215 -0.38 -12.32 -11.99
C GLN A 215 -1.19 -12.86 -10.80
N ALA A 216 -1.42 -12.04 -9.77
CA ALA A 216 -2.29 -12.38 -8.64
C ALA A 216 -3.78 -12.30 -8.99
N GLY A 217 -4.16 -11.91 -10.22
CA GLY A 217 -5.53 -11.81 -10.67
C GLY A 217 -6.21 -10.47 -10.35
N LEU A 218 -5.43 -9.43 -10.00
CA LEU A 218 -5.93 -8.08 -9.74
C LEU A 218 -5.84 -7.23 -11.02
N VAL A 219 -6.91 -6.52 -11.34
CA VAL A 219 -6.97 -5.63 -12.51
C VAL A 219 -6.51 -4.24 -12.13
N ILE A 220 -5.54 -3.69 -12.89
CA ILE A 220 -4.99 -2.36 -12.63
C ILE A 220 -5.94 -1.28 -13.19
N ASP A 221 -6.39 -0.38 -12.32
CA ASP A 221 -7.24 0.76 -12.67
C ASP A 221 -6.41 2.01 -12.96
N ALA A 222 -5.40 2.27 -12.11
CA ALA A 222 -4.53 3.43 -12.26
C ALA A 222 -3.14 3.17 -11.67
N ARG A 223 -2.16 3.87 -12.22
CA ARG A 223 -0.79 3.91 -11.69
C ARG A 223 -0.26 5.33 -11.76
N MET A 224 0.49 5.73 -10.76
CA MET A 224 1.13 7.04 -10.69
C MET A 224 2.53 6.93 -10.10
N VAL A 225 3.45 7.72 -10.62
CA VAL A 225 4.77 7.94 -10.04
C VAL A 225 4.89 9.42 -9.72
N CYS A 226 5.20 9.72 -8.46
CA CYS A 226 5.51 11.07 -8.02
C CYS A 226 7.02 11.24 -7.90
N GLU A 227 7.53 12.37 -8.41
CA GLU A 227 8.92 12.76 -8.21
C GLU A 227 9.23 12.92 -6.72
N PRO A 228 10.46 12.61 -6.29
CA PRO A 228 10.82 12.68 -4.89
C PRO A 228 10.76 14.12 -4.36
N ALA A 229 10.19 14.28 -3.16
CA ALA A 229 10.32 15.53 -2.42
C ALA A 229 11.79 15.80 -2.02
N PRO A 230 12.20 17.04 -1.66
CA PRO A 230 13.60 17.37 -1.38
C PRO A 230 14.28 16.50 -0.32
N HIS A 231 13.52 15.90 0.58
CA HIS A 231 14.02 14.99 1.64
C HIS A 231 13.96 13.50 1.24
N GLU A 232 13.33 13.18 0.12
CA GLU A 232 13.20 11.82 -0.39
C GLU A 232 14.36 11.48 -1.34
N LYS A 233 14.75 10.21 -1.37
CA LYS A 233 15.89 9.74 -2.18
C LYS A 233 15.44 9.04 -3.47
N GLN A 234 14.13 8.79 -3.61
CA GLN A 234 13.55 8.03 -4.72
C GLN A 234 12.11 8.49 -4.98
N PRO A 235 11.59 8.28 -6.18
CA PRO A 235 10.19 8.51 -6.51
C PRO A 235 9.27 7.61 -5.68
N GLN A 236 8.01 8.05 -5.53
CA GLN A 236 6.95 7.30 -4.87
C GLN A 236 6.00 6.72 -5.91
N GLY A 237 5.68 5.44 -5.80
CA GLY A 237 4.78 4.72 -6.69
C GLY A 237 3.44 4.46 -6.01
N TYR A 238 2.37 4.61 -6.78
CA TYR A 238 1.01 4.30 -6.35
C TYR A 238 0.31 3.49 -7.44
N VAL A 239 -0.39 2.44 -7.03
CA VAL A 239 -1.23 1.63 -7.92
C VAL A 239 -2.59 1.46 -7.27
N MET A 240 -3.63 1.78 -8.04
CA MET A 240 -5.01 1.37 -7.74
C MET A 240 -5.36 0.17 -8.61
N ALA A 241 -5.99 -0.82 -8.02
CA ALA A 241 -6.41 -2.04 -8.67
C ALA A 241 -7.71 -2.53 -8.02
N HIS A 242 -8.34 -3.57 -8.59
CA HIS A 242 -9.48 -4.23 -7.96
C HIS A 242 -9.44 -5.74 -8.22
N ARG A 243 -10.07 -6.51 -7.32
CA ARG A 243 -10.38 -7.92 -7.60
C ARG A 243 -11.54 -7.97 -8.59
N PRO A 244 -11.45 -8.69 -9.73
CA PRO A 244 -12.57 -8.88 -10.65
C PRO A 244 -13.82 -9.46 -9.96
N ALA A 245 -15.01 -9.09 -10.48
CA ALA A 245 -16.30 -9.58 -9.98
C ALA A 245 -16.56 -11.06 -10.34
#